data_f03bdfc81dcf1981457012b03c6dffa5
#
_entry.id   f03bdfc81dcf1981457012b03c6dffa5
#
_cell.length_a   1.000
_cell.length_b   1.000
_cell.length_c   1.000
_cell.angle_alpha   90.00
_cell.angle_beta   90.00
_cell.angle_gamma   90.00
#
_symmetry.space_group_name_H-M   'P 1'
#
loop_
_entity.id
_entity.type
_entity.pdbx_description
1 polymer ?
#
loop_
_entity_poly.entity_id
_entity_poly.type
_entity_poly.pdbx_seq_one_letter_code
_entity_poly.pdbx_strand_id
1 'polypeptide(L)'
;MKQACKYNVIRFQPYDDTEEFANIGVILYAPTTGEFVFKLLPQNTYGRITSFFSKLDKKVLQDTLKLLNGELGRVQKMSLDFKDFDLLYNELVRPREGMIQHSEHTVQFTENPAETVNELFEHYVNHSFAGKLDHEEKMRVKVTQILSNYDLAGRFKKASLGTDYYEVALPFVHNNGAKPAVIKPIHFKHADSTKLFDHGLQWLAKMDQLFRMKVTTADNVLFTYKAPVHQEGKIYEAYDKVSEQIKESGITMLDIESKAAIAEFAKQH
;
A
#
# COMPACT_ATOMS: atom_id res chain seq x y z
N MET A 1 -20.86 1.44 16.68
CA MET A 1 -21.90 0.45 16.26
C MET A 1 -21.83 0.31 14.76
N LYS A 2 -21.77 -0.94 14.21
CA LYS A 2 -21.71 -1.15 12.77
C LYS A 2 -22.99 -0.70 12.08
N GLN A 3 -22.88 0.12 11.05
CA GLN A 3 -23.98 0.57 10.21
C GLN A 3 -23.80 0.12 8.76
N ALA A 4 -24.89 -0.08 8.05
CA ALA A 4 -24.88 -0.41 6.63
C ALA A 4 -24.64 0.85 5.81
N CYS A 5 -23.61 0.85 4.97
CA CYS A 5 -23.27 1.93 4.07
C CYS A 5 -23.40 1.45 2.63
N LYS A 6 -23.95 2.29 1.76
CA LYS A 6 -23.96 2.08 0.30
C LYS A 6 -22.69 2.68 -0.28
N TYR A 7 -22.04 1.98 -1.20
CA TYR A 7 -20.91 2.58 -1.94
C TYR A 7 -20.97 2.25 -3.43
N ASN A 8 -20.36 3.13 -4.21
CA ASN A 8 -20.16 2.95 -5.65
C ASN A 8 -18.74 3.33 -6.01
N VAL A 9 -18.18 2.60 -6.97
CA VAL A 9 -16.88 2.94 -7.56
C VAL A 9 -17.13 3.91 -8.71
N ILE A 10 -16.38 5.01 -8.74
CA ILE A 10 -16.41 5.99 -9.83
C ILE A 10 -15.45 5.53 -10.91
N ARG A 11 -15.95 5.48 -12.13
CA ARG A 11 -15.25 5.04 -13.34
C ARG A 11 -15.08 6.19 -14.31
N PHE A 12 -13.91 6.29 -14.89
CA PHE A 12 -13.63 7.19 -16.00
C PHE A 12 -13.59 6.38 -17.28
N GLN A 13 -14.53 6.64 -18.20
CA GLN A 13 -14.74 5.97 -19.47
C GLN A 13 -14.67 7.01 -20.57
N PRO A 14 -13.48 7.31 -21.13
CA PRO A 14 -13.31 8.39 -22.09
C PRO A 14 -13.84 8.06 -23.49
N TYR A 15 -14.04 6.78 -23.79
CA TYR A 15 -14.50 6.28 -25.09
C TYR A 15 -15.71 5.37 -24.91
N ASP A 16 -16.86 5.78 -25.40
CA ASP A 16 -18.11 5.05 -25.24
C ASP A 16 -18.17 3.77 -26.10
N ASP A 17 -17.46 3.79 -27.24
CA ASP A 17 -17.46 2.70 -28.24
C ASP A 17 -16.68 1.45 -27.76
N THR A 18 -15.69 1.62 -26.91
CA THR A 18 -14.88 0.50 -26.40
C THR A 18 -15.33 -0.02 -25.03
N GLU A 19 -16.18 0.72 -24.35
CA GLU A 19 -16.61 0.46 -22.96
C GLU A 19 -15.45 0.29 -21.96
N GLU A 20 -14.22 0.63 -22.36
CA GLU A 20 -13.05 0.57 -21.50
C GLU A 20 -13.10 1.70 -20.46
N PHE A 21 -12.87 1.34 -19.21
CA PHE A 21 -12.86 2.30 -18.09
C PHE A 21 -11.69 2.13 -17.15
N ALA A 22 -11.39 3.19 -16.42
CA ALA A 22 -10.48 3.16 -15.29
C ALA A 22 -11.20 3.62 -14.01
N ASN A 23 -11.00 2.92 -12.91
CA ASN A 23 -11.51 3.36 -11.61
C ASN A 23 -10.71 4.58 -11.13
N ILE A 24 -11.41 5.66 -10.79
CA ILE A 24 -10.81 6.95 -10.39
C ILE A 24 -11.24 7.42 -9.00
N GLY A 25 -12.21 6.76 -8.38
CA GLY A 25 -12.69 7.15 -7.06
C GLY A 25 -13.70 6.18 -6.47
N VAL A 26 -14.08 6.47 -5.25
CA VAL A 26 -15.13 5.76 -4.50
C VAL A 26 -15.96 6.81 -3.75
N ILE A 27 -17.27 6.62 -3.74
CA ILE A 27 -18.23 7.32 -2.88
C ILE A 27 -18.87 6.31 -1.93
N LEU A 28 -19.14 6.74 -0.71
CA LEU A 28 -19.81 5.95 0.31
C LEU A 28 -20.81 6.81 1.06
N TYR A 29 -22.01 6.28 1.26
CA TYR A 29 -23.09 6.92 1.98
C TYR A 29 -23.62 6.03 3.10
N ALA A 30 -23.74 6.58 4.27
CA ALA A 30 -24.27 5.94 5.49
C ALA A 30 -25.70 6.48 5.77
N PRO A 31 -26.76 5.80 5.34
CA PRO A 31 -28.14 6.30 5.48
C PRO A 31 -28.56 6.57 6.92
N THR A 32 -28.01 5.83 7.88
CA THR A 32 -28.36 5.98 9.31
C THR A 32 -27.86 7.29 9.92
N THR A 33 -26.70 7.76 9.49
CA THR A 33 -26.08 8.99 10.02
C THR A 33 -26.17 10.18 9.08
N GLY A 34 -26.60 9.95 7.82
CA GLY A 34 -26.58 10.96 6.76
C GLY A 34 -25.17 11.25 6.23
N GLU A 35 -24.15 10.54 6.70
CA GLU A 35 -22.77 10.82 6.35
C GLU A 35 -22.47 10.35 4.92
N PHE A 36 -22.01 11.30 4.10
CA PHE A 36 -21.49 11.03 2.75
C PHE A 36 -20.01 11.36 2.70
N VAL A 37 -19.20 10.38 2.33
CA VAL A 37 -17.76 10.51 2.18
C VAL A 37 -17.31 10.02 0.81
N PHE A 38 -16.25 10.60 0.28
CA PHE A 38 -15.69 10.19 -1.00
C PHE A 38 -14.17 10.31 -1.02
N LYS A 39 -13.55 9.56 -1.94
CA LYS A 39 -12.15 9.68 -2.27
C LYS A 39 -11.92 9.55 -3.75
N LEU A 40 -11.21 10.51 -4.32
CA LEU A 40 -10.83 10.55 -5.73
C LEU A 40 -9.32 10.38 -5.91
N LEU A 41 -8.94 9.99 -7.10
CA LEU A 41 -7.53 9.96 -7.51
C LEU A 41 -6.92 11.36 -7.36
N PRO A 42 -5.75 11.49 -6.72
CA PRO A 42 -5.07 12.78 -6.61
C PRO A 42 -4.71 13.34 -7.99
N GLN A 43 -4.83 14.66 -8.16
CA GLN A 43 -4.63 15.34 -9.46
C GLN A 43 -3.25 15.09 -10.11
N ASN A 44 -2.27 14.60 -9.34
CA ASN A 44 -0.89 14.38 -9.81
C ASN A 44 -0.59 12.90 -10.12
N THR A 45 -1.55 11.97 -9.92
CA THR A 45 -1.31 10.51 -9.97
C THR A 45 -2.06 9.83 -11.13
N TYR A 46 -2.00 10.41 -12.31
CA TYR A 46 -2.74 9.94 -13.48
C TYR A 46 -1.90 9.08 -14.45
N GLY A 47 -0.62 8.87 -14.22
CA GLY A 47 0.27 8.15 -15.13
C GLY A 47 -0.23 6.78 -15.56
N ARG A 48 -0.89 6.02 -14.65
CA ARG A 48 -1.51 4.74 -14.97
C ARG A 48 -2.66 4.88 -15.98
N ILE A 49 -3.53 5.89 -15.81
CA ILE A 49 -4.70 6.10 -16.66
C ILE A 49 -4.26 6.59 -18.04
N THR A 50 -3.34 7.54 -18.10
CA THR A 50 -2.82 8.05 -19.36
C THR A 50 -1.94 7.03 -20.10
N SER A 51 -1.33 6.08 -19.42
CA SER A 51 -0.64 4.95 -20.05
C SER A 51 -1.62 3.94 -20.63
N PHE A 52 -2.74 3.69 -19.95
CA PHE A 52 -3.80 2.80 -20.43
C PHE A 52 -4.53 3.42 -21.62
N PHE A 53 -4.97 4.66 -21.49
CA PHE A 53 -5.58 5.45 -22.57
C PHE A 53 -4.54 6.31 -23.28
N SER A 54 -3.67 5.68 -24.09
CA SER A 54 -2.51 6.34 -24.70
C SER A 54 -2.82 7.54 -25.63
N LYS A 55 -4.06 7.61 -26.15
CA LYS A 55 -4.53 8.73 -27.00
C LYS A 55 -5.29 9.81 -26.21
N LEU A 56 -5.49 9.62 -24.90
CA LEU A 56 -6.23 10.57 -24.08
C LEU A 56 -5.37 11.81 -23.80
N ASP A 57 -5.94 13.00 -24.05
CA ASP A 57 -5.34 14.23 -23.57
C ASP A 57 -5.43 14.26 -22.02
N LYS A 58 -4.26 14.32 -21.39
CA LYS A 58 -4.09 14.42 -19.95
C LYS A 58 -4.94 15.53 -19.32
N LYS A 59 -5.14 16.63 -20.03
CA LYS A 59 -5.93 17.77 -19.56
C LYS A 59 -7.39 17.39 -19.37
N VAL A 60 -7.96 16.56 -20.22
CA VAL A 60 -9.34 16.07 -20.09
C VAL A 60 -9.52 15.34 -18.76
N LEU A 61 -8.62 14.43 -18.40
CA LEU A 61 -8.69 13.74 -17.11
C LEU A 61 -8.51 14.69 -15.92
N GLN A 62 -7.59 15.63 -16.01
CA GLN A 62 -7.33 16.62 -14.95
C GLN A 62 -8.54 17.51 -14.70
N ASP A 63 -9.14 18.05 -15.77
CA ASP A 63 -10.31 18.91 -15.68
C ASP A 63 -11.53 18.13 -15.17
N THR A 64 -11.71 16.88 -15.61
CA THR A 64 -12.76 15.98 -15.10
C THR A 64 -12.61 15.72 -13.60
N LEU A 65 -11.42 15.36 -13.12
CA LEU A 65 -11.16 15.14 -11.68
C LEU A 65 -11.39 16.41 -10.86
N LYS A 66 -11.02 17.58 -11.38
CA LYS A 66 -11.23 18.87 -10.71
C LYS A 66 -12.72 19.19 -10.58
N LEU A 67 -13.48 19.05 -11.64
CA LEU A 67 -14.93 19.30 -11.65
C LEU A 67 -15.65 18.32 -10.72
N LEU A 68 -15.34 17.03 -10.82
CA LEU A 68 -15.93 15.98 -10.01
C LEU A 68 -15.63 16.19 -8.51
N ASN A 69 -14.40 16.54 -8.16
CA ASN A 69 -14.03 16.84 -6.77
C ASN A 69 -14.83 18.05 -6.21
N GLY A 70 -15.02 19.07 -7.01
CA GLY A 70 -15.85 20.24 -6.63
C GLY A 70 -17.31 19.88 -6.45
N GLU A 71 -17.87 19.02 -7.29
CA GLU A 71 -19.26 18.57 -7.22
C GLU A 71 -19.49 17.65 -6.01
N LEU A 72 -18.67 16.62 -5.85
CA LEU A 72 -18.76 15.72 -4.70
C LEU A 72 -18.55 16.44 -3.36
N GLY A 73 -17.66 17.44 -3.32
CA GLY A 73 -17.48 18.30 -2.14
C GLY A 73 -18.71 19.14 -1.80
N ARG A 74 -19.49 19.58 -2.80
CA ARG A 74 -20.79 20.24 -2.58
C ARG A 74 -21.83 19.26 -2.04
N VAL A 75 -21.94 18.08 -2.65
CA VAL A 75 -22.83 17.00 -2.21
C VAL A 75 -22.53 16.58 -0.78
N GLN A 76 -21.26 16.44 -0.42
CA GLN A 76 -20.84 16.11 0.94
C GLN A 76 -21.30 17.17 1.98
N LYS A 77 -21.22 18.45 1.66
CA LYS A 77 -21.70 19.52 2.55
C LYS A 77 -23.21 19.49 2.72
N MET A 78 -23.95 19.06 1.70
CA MET A 78 -25.41 19.00 1.73
C MET A 78 -25.93 17.74 2.46
N SER A 79 -25.12 16.68 2.59
CA SER A 79 -25.58 15.37 3.04
C SER A 79 -26.20 15.36 4.43
N LEU A 80 -25.69 16.18 5.34
CA LEU A 80 -26.18 16.26 6.73
C LEU A 80 -27.48 17.06 6.89
N ASP A 81 -27.79 17.96 5.95
CA ASP A 81 -28.92 18.89 6.04
C ASP A 81 -30.08 18.50 5.15
N PHE A 82 -29.89 17.60 4.20
CA PHE A 82 -30.86 17.25 3.18
C PHE A 82 -31.72 16.04 3.61
N LYS A 83 -33.01 16.27 3.89
CA LYS A 83 -33.93 15.25 4.43
C LYS A 83 -34.06 13.98 3.58
N ASP A 84 -33.96 14.12 2.25
CA ASP A 84 -34.13 13.03 1.29
C ASP A 84 -32.80 12.71 0.57
N PHE A 85 -31.69 12.70 1.30
CA PHE A 85 -30.36 12.50 0.71
C PHE A 85 -30.24 11.15 -0.01
N ASP A 86 -31.01 10.14 0.38
CA ASP A 86 -31.04 8.84 -0.31
C ASP A 86 -31.49 8.98 -1.78
N LEU A 87 -32.47 9.86 -2.05
CA LEU A 87 -32.90 10.19 -3.41
C LEU A 87 -31.80 10.92 -4.18
N LEU A 88 -31.13 11.89 -3.55
CA LEU A 88 -30.03 12.63 -4.15
C LEU A 88 -28.86 11.69 -4.47
N TYR A 89 -28.53 10.77 -3.55
CA TYR A 89 -27.49 9.78 -3.75
C TYR A 89 -27.81 8.86 -4.93
N ASN A 90 -29.03 8.35 -5.01
CA ASN A 90 -29.46 7.49 -6.11
C ASN A 90 -29.42 8.23 -7.46
N GLU A 91 -29.78 9.53 -7.48
CA GLU A 91 -29.68 10.35 -8.70
C GLU A 91 -28.21 10.66 -9.06
N LEU A 92 -27.35 10.86 -8.08
CA LEU A 92 -25.91 11.07 -8.28
C LEU A 92 -25.26 9.88 -9.01
N VAL A 93 -25.60 8.65 -8.60
CA VAL A 93 -25.00 7.42 -9.13
C VAL A 93 -25.75 6.79 -10.29
N ARG A 94 -26.85 7.40 -10.70
CA ARG A 94 -27.67 6.92 -11.82
C ARG A 94 -26.82 6.82 -13.10
N PRO A 95 -26.91 5.69 -13.84
CA PRO A 95 -26.22 5.58 -15.13
C PRO A 95 -26.63 6.68 -16.09
N ARG A 96 -25.66 7.35 -16.69
CA ARG A 96 -25.83 8.45 -17.67
C ARG A 96 -24.82 8.29 -18.78
N GLU A 97 -25.16 8.79 -19.97
CA GLU A 97 -24.16 8.95 -21.02
C GLU A 97 -23.12 9.99 -20.59
N GLY A 98 -21.85 9.64 -20.69
CA GLY A 98 -20.75 10.55 -20.36
C GLY A 98 -19.52 9.82 -19.82
N MET A 99 -18.42 10.55 -19.70
CA MET A 99 -17.12 10.00 -19.29
C MET A 99 -17.07 9.52 -17.82
N ILE A 100 -18.04 9.90 -16.99
CA ILE A 100 -18.10 9.46 -15.59
C ILE A 100 -19.24 8.47 -15.43
N GLN A 101 -18.90 7.26 -15.04
CA GLN A 101 -19.80 6.18 -14.75
C GLN A 101 -19.67 5.75 -13.30
N HIS A 102 -20.69 5.10 -12.76
CA HIS A 102 -20.66 4.53 -11.41
C HIS A 102 -20.91 3.02 -11.49
N SER A 103 -20.29 2.27 -10.61
CA SER A 103 -20.61 0.85 -10.45
C SER A 103 -22.03 0.67 -9.90
N GLU A 104 -22.54 -0.54 -9.93
CA GLU A 104 -23.75 -0.88 -9.16
C GLU A 104 -23.55 -0.62 -7.66
N HIS A 105 -24.68 -0.44 -6.96
CA HIS A 105 -24.67 -0.29 -5.50
C HIS A 105 -24.15 -1.54 -4.83
N THR A 106 -23.22 -1.35 -3.91
CA THR A 106 -22.74 -2.41 -3.02
C THR A 106 -22.90 -1.95 -1.58
N VAL A 107 -23.19 -2.88 -0.67
CA VAL A 107 -23.35 -2.58 0.76
C VAL A 107 -22.15 -3.07 1.54
N GLN A 108 -21.63 -2.20 2.41
CA GLN A 108 -20.55 -2.48 3.33
C GLN A 108 -20.97 -2.12 4.76
N PHE A 109 -20.72 -3.04 5.72
CA PHE A 109 -20.96 -2.75 7.14
C PHE A 109 -19.69 -2.17 7.77
N THR A 110 -19.82 -0.98 8.39
CA THR A 110 -18.68 -0.31 9.03
C THR A 110 -19.08 0.49 10.26
N GLU A 111 -18.13 0.74 11.13
CA GLU A 111 -18.24 1.69 12.25
C GLU A 111 -17.61 3.04 11.90
N ASN A 112 -16.76 3.08 10.86
CA ASN A 112 -16.04 4.29 10.43
C ASN A 112 -16.11 4.46 8.91
N PRO A 113 -17.11 5.20 8.39
CA PRO A 113 -17.24 5.47 6.94
C PRO A 113 -16.01 6.10 6.31
N ALA A 114 -15.35 7.03 7.01
CA ALA A 114 -14.16 7.73 6.51
C ALA A 114 -12.94 6.80 6.35
N GLU A 115 -12.78 5.80 7.19
CA GLU A 115 -11.74 4.78 7.06
C GLU A 115 -12.10 3.79 5.95
N THR A 116 -13.35 3.37 5.91
CA THR A 116 -13.84 2.41 4.91
C THR A 116 -13.72 2.93 3.49
N VAL A 117 -14.03 4.21 3.23
CA VAL A 117 -13.84 4.80 1.89
C VAL A 117 -12.37 4.78 1.47
N ASN A 118 -11.43 4.93 2.41
CA ASN A 118 -10.01 4.80 2.13
C ASN A 118 -9.62 3.36 1.77
N GLU A 119 -10.14 2.37 2.49
CA GLU A 119 -9.89 0.95 2.19
C GLU A 119 -10.46 0.55 0.82
N LEU A 120 -11.68 0.97 0.52
CA LEU A 120 -12.32 0.74 -0.77
C LEU A 120 -11.56 1.42 -1.92
N PHE A 121 -11.07 2.64 -1.69
CA PHE A 121 -10.24 3.35 -2.67
C PHE A 121 -8.92 2.61 -2.95
N GLU A 122 -8.22 2.16 -1.92
CA GLU A 122 -7.01 1.35 -2.07
C GLU A 122 -7.30 0.06 -2.85
N HIS A 123 -8.45 -0.57 -2.58
CA HIS A 123 -8.85 -1.79 -3.25
C HIS A 123 -9.20 -1.56 -4.73
N TYR A 124 -10.11 -0.64 -5.03
CA TYR A 124 -10.66 -0.48 -6.38
C TYR A 124 -9.86 0.46 -7.28
N VAL A 125 -9.25 1.51 -6.73
CA VAL A 125 -8.58 2.56 -7.52
C VAL A 125 -7.08 2.33 -7.61
N ASN A 126 -6.42 2.06 -6.50
CA ASN A 126 -4.98 1.81 -6.51
C ASN A 126 -4.60 0.39 -6.95
N HIS A 127 -5.61 -0.46 -7.24
CA HIS A 127 -5.42 -1.88 -7.57
C HIS A 127 -4.49 -2.57 -6.57
N SER A 128 -4.62 -2.26 -5.33
CA SER A 128 -4.03 -3.08 -4.29
C SER A 128 -4.74 -4.44 -4.21
N PHE A 129 -4.94 -5.09 -5.41
CA PHE A 129 -5.42 -6.46 -5.58
C PHE A 129 -4.42 -7.50 -5.04
N ALA A 130 -3.17 -7.17 -5.05
CA ALA A 130 -2.28 -7.72 -4.04
C ALA A 130 -2.84 -7.19 -2.73
N GLY A 131 -3.58 -8.04 -2.04
CA GLY A 131 -4.22 -7.69 -0.79
C GLY A 131 -3.30 -6.83 0.03
N LYS A 132 -3.78 -5.59 0.43
CA LYS A 132 -2.98 -4.63 1.19
C LYS A 132 -1.63 -4.40 0.51
N LEU A 133 -1.35 -3.20 -0.01
CA LEU A 133 0.03 -2.81 -0.39
C LEU A 133 0.92 -3.63 0.50
N ASP A 134 1.63 -4.60 -0.13
CA ASP A 134 2.39 -5.60 0.61
C ASP A 134 3.01 -4.86 1.78
N HIS A 135 2.78 -5.29 3.00
CA HIS A 135 3.24 -4.53 4.17
C HIS A 135 4.73 -4.25 4.00
N GLU A 136 5.44 -5.11 3.27
CA GLU A 136 6.82 -4.91 2.86
C GLU A 136 6.98 -3.75 1.88
N GLU A 137 6.04 -3.55 0.95
CA GLU A 137 6.12 -2.41 0.02
C GLU A 137 5.93 -1.06 0.74
N LYS A 138 5.00 -0.97 1.70
CA LYS A 138 4.88 0.22 2.57
C LYS A 138 6.15 0.47 3.37
N MET A 139 6.73 -0.59 3.90
CA MET A 139 8.00 -0.52 4.62
C MET A 139 9.16 -0.14 3.69
N ARG A 140 9.18 -0.67 2.45
CA ARG A 140 10.16 -0.30 1.43
C ARG A 140 10.12 1.20 1.13
N VAL A 141 8.92 1.77 0.90
CA VAL A 141 8.75 3.22 0.71
C VAL A 141 9.29 4.00 1.91
N LYS A 142 9.01 3.53 3.13
CA LYS A 142 9.47 4.19 4.36
C LYS A 142 11.00 4.13 4.49
N VAL A 143 11.63 2.99 4.20
CA VAL A 143 13.11 2.88 4.17
C VAL A 143 13.69 3.81 3.10
N THR A 144 13.09 3.90 1.91
CA THR A 144 13.52 4.85 0.88
C THR A 144 13.48 6.29 1.39
N GLN A 145 12.42 6.69 2.10
CA GLN A 145 12.33 8.03 2.70
C GLN A 145 13.39 8.26 3.77
N ILE A 146 13.66 7.25 4.62
CA ILE A 146 14.73 7.33 5.63
C ILE A 146 16.07 7.57 4.93
N LEU A 147 16.42 6.73 3.96
CA LEU A 147 17.68 6.86 3.23
C LEU A 147 17.81 8.22 2.51
N SER A 148 16.72 8.72 1.92
CA SER A 148 16.68 10.06 1.31
C SER A 148 16.93 11.18 2.30
N ASN A 149 16.32 11.11 3.49
CA ASN A 149 16.45 12.14 4.51
C ASN A 149 17.88 12.26 5.10
N TYR A 150 18.70 11.22 4.91
CA TYR A 150 20.09 11.17 5.38
C TYR A 150 21.11 11.18 4.22
N ASP A 151 20.70 11.57 3.01
CA ASP A 151 21.53 11.63 1.79
C ASP A 151 22.17 10.29 1.38
N LEU A 152 21.47 9.17 1.69
CA LEU A 152 21.91 7.81 1.41
C LEU A 152 21.15 7.13 0.29
N ALA A 153 20.15 7.79 -0.30
CA ALA A 153 19.25 7.21 -1.31
C ALA A 153 19.97 6.66 -2.55
N GLY A 154 21.09 7.29 -2.96
CA GLY A 154 21.89 6.85 -4.12
C GLY A 154 22.76 5.62 -3.86
N ARG A 155 23.02 5.27 -2.59
CA ARG A 155 23.91 4.17 -2.21
C ARG A 155 23.23 2.80 -2.32
N PHE A 156 21.98 2.70 -1.93
CA PHE A 156 21.22 1.46 -1.90
C PHE A 156 20.26 1.37 -3.10
N LYS A 157 20.38 0.29 -3.89
CA LYS A 157 19.53 0.05 -5.07
C LYS A 157 18.96 -1.35 -5.03
N LYS A 158 17.83 -1.56 -5.73
CA LYS A 158 17.29 -2.89 -5.94
C LYS A 158 18.28 -3.72 -6.77
N ALA A 159 18.67 -4.88 -6.27
CA ALA A 159 19.58 -5.81 -6.95
C ALA A 159 19.29 -7.25 -6.54
N SER A 160 19.75 -8.22 -7.35
CA SER A 160 19.82 -9.63 -6.99
C SER A 160 21.21 -9.95 -6.46
N LEU A 161 21.28 -10.74 -5.39
CA LEU A 161 22.52 -11.29 -4.85
C LEU A 161 22.49 -12.81 -4.94
N GLY A 162 23.60 -13.40 -5.37
CA GLY A 162 23.70 -14.86 -5.51
C GLY A 162 24.76 -15.30 -6.48
N THR A 163 24.55 -16.47 -7.05
CA THR A 163 25.38 -17.12 -8.08
C THR A 163 24.48 -17.59 -9.22
N ASP A 164 25.06 -18.14 -10.28
CA ASP A 164 24.33 -18.58 -11.49
C ASP A 164 23.19 -19.57 -11.23
N TYR A 165 23.21 -20.28 -10.10
CA TYR A 165 22.19 -21.29 -9.76
C TYR A 165 21.25 -20.85 -8.63
N TYR A 166 21.54 -19.77 -7.92
CA TYR A 166 20.70 -19.28 -6.84
C TYR A 166 20.84 -17.77 -6.67
N GLU A 167 19.77 -17.04 -6.84
CA GLU A 167 19.71 -15.60 -6.66
C GLU A 167 18.53 -15.18 -5.76
N VAL A 168 18.76 -14.17 -4.96
CA VAL A 168 17.76 -13.53 -4.11
C VAL A 168 17.60 -12.07 -4.51
N ALA A 169 16.42 -11.68 -4.98
CA ALA A 169 16.09 -10.29 -5.27
C ALA A 169 15.86 -9.52 -3.96
N LEU A 170 16.59 -8.42 -3.79
CA LEU A 170 16.59 -7.60 -2.58
C LEU A 170 16.31 -6.14 -2.91
N PRO A 171 15.49 -5.44 -2.08
CA PRO A 171 15.06 -4.08 -2.39
C PRO A 171 16.16 -3.03 -2.22
N PHE A 172 17.08 -3.26 -1.28
CA PHE A 172 18.17 -2.33 -0.96
C PHE A 172 19.48 -3.08 -0.80
N VAL A 173 20.37 -2.92 -1.76
CA VAL A 173 21.71 -3.48 -1.79
C VAL A 173 22.69 -2.35 -2.04
N HIS A 174 23.72 -2.26 -1.24
CA HIS A 174 24.88 -1.40 -1.45
C HIS A 174 26.12 -2.25 -1.69
N ASN A 175 26.73 -2.06 -2.86
CA ASN A 175 27.95 -2.78 -3.21
C ASN A 175 29.15 -1.87 -2.91
N ASN A 176 29.81 -2.09 -1.79
CA ASN A 176 30.93 -1.27 -1.31
C ASN A 176 32.31 -1.86 -1.64
N GLY A 177 32.39 -2.78 -2.58
CA GLY A 177 33.62 -3.38 -3.09
C GLY A 177 34.10 -4.64 -2.36
N ALA A 178 33.68 -4.91 -1.12
CA ALA A 178 34.08 -6.14 -0.39
C ALA A 178 32.93 -7.15 -0.35
N LYS A 179 31.91 -6.86 0.44
CA LYS A 179 30.70 -7.68 0.56
C LYS A 179 29.48 -6.75 0.58
N PRO A 180 28.45 -7.04 -0.23
CA PRO A 180 27.27 -6.21 -0.30
C PRO A 180 26.59 -6.03 1.05
N ALA A 181 26.19 -4.78 1.36
CA ALA A 181 25.30 -4.50 2.46
C ALA A 181 23.84 -4.57 1.99
N VAL A 182 22.97 -5.08 2.83
CA VAL A 182 21.56 -5.35 2.52
C VAL A 182 20.66 -4.73 3.57
N ILE A 183 19.61 -4.01 3.14
CA ILE A 183 18.50 -3.63 4.01
C ILE A 183 17.24 -4.29 3.45
N LYS A 184 16.62 -5.19 4.24
CA LYS A 184 15.40 -5.90 3.86
C LYS A 184 14.27 -5.58 4.82
N PRO A 185 13.23 -4.86 4.36
CA PRO A 185 11.99 -4.78 5.11
C PRO A 185 11.31 -6.14 5.22
N ILE A 186 10.91 -6.51 6.43
CA ILE A 186 10.15 -7.74 6.70
C ILE A 186 8.92 -7.40 7.57
N HIS A 187 7.74 -7.85 7.17
CA HIS A 187 6.54 -7.61 7.95
C HIS A 187 6.13 -8.84 8.76
N PHE A 188 5.58 -8.59 9.95
CA PHE A 188 5.00 -9.61 10.82
C PHE A 188 3.48 -9.45 10.99
N LYS A 189 2.81 -8.81 10.03
CA LYS A 189 1.36 -8.64 10.05
C LYS A 189 0.68 -9.78 9.29
N HIS A 190 0.52 -10.91 9.94
CA HIS A 190 -0.21 -12.07 9.44
C HIS A 190 -1.41 -12.35 10.36
N ALA A 191 -2.50 -12.88 9.78
CA ALA A 191 -3.67 -13.31 10.55
C ALA A 191 -3.47 -14.68 11.25
N ASP A 192 -2.44 -15.41 10.83
CA ASP A 192 -2.11 -16.75 11.27
C ASP A 192 -0.66 -16.81 11.76
N SER A 193 -0.45 -17.41 12.95
CA SER A 193 0.86 -17.50 13.58
C SER A 193 1.85 -18.38 12.80
N THR A 194 1.37 -19.45 12.18
CA THR A 194 2.21 -20.32 11.35
C THR A 194 2.73 -19.58 10.13
N LYS A 195 1.85 -18.86 9.43
CA LYS A 195 2.25 -18.05 8.26
C LYS A 195 3.24 -16.95 8.62
N LEU A 196 3.09 -16.34 9.80
CA LEU A 196 4.05 -15.35 10.30
C LEU A 196 5.42 -16.00 10.52
N PHE A 197 5.44 -17.13 11.20
CA PHE A 197 6.65 -17.85 11.54
C PHE A 197 7.37 -18.35 10.27
N ASP A 198 6.62 -19.00 9.36
CA ASP A 198 7.13 -19.49 8.07
C ASP A 198 7.72 -18.35 7.23
N HIS A 199 7.08 -17.17 7.22
CA HIS A 199 7.57 -16.01 6.49
C HIS A 199 8.94 -15.55 7.01
N GLY A 200 9.12 -15.48 8.33
CA GLY A 200 10.39 -15.13 8.95
C GLY A 200 11.48 -16.17 8.66
N LEU A 201 11.15 -17.46 8.83
CA LEU A 201 12.07 -18.56 8.52
C LEU A 201 12.48 -18.60 7.04
N GLN A 202 11.56 -18.33 6.13
CA GLN A 202 11.85 -18.27 4.70
C GLN A 202 12.92 -17.21 4.37
N TRP A 203 12.82 -16.03 4.99
CA TRP A 203 13.82 -14.97 4.80
C TRP A 203 15.14 -15.33 5.47
N LEU A 204 15.12 -15.92 6.66
CA LEU A 204 16.31 -16.43 7.33
C LEU A 204 17.04 -17.45 6.46
N ALA A 205 16.34 -18.45 5.94
CA ALA A 205 16.91 -19.47 5.06
C ALA A 205 17.54 -18.90 3.79
N LYS A 206 16.92 -17.86 3.19
CA LYS A 206 17.50 -17.17 2.02
C LYS A 206 18.81 -16.45 2.38
N MET A 207 18.89 -15.81 3.54
CA MET A 207 20.12 -15.14 3.98
C MET A 207 21.20 -16.16 4.33
N ASP A 208 20.88 -17.23 5.05
CA ASP A 208 21.81 -18.30 5.38
C ASP A 208 22.43 -18.91 4.13
N GLN A 209 21.65 -19.09 3.06
CA GLN A 209 22.17 -19.57 1.80
C GLN A 209 23.19 -18.58 1.19
N LEU A 210 22.89 -17.26 1.20
CA LEU A 210 23.84 -16.24 0.74
C LEU A 210 25.11 -16.20 1.59
N PHE A 211 25.00 -16.44 2.91
CA PHE A 211 26.17 -16.52 3.82
C PHE A 211 27.04 -17.74 3.51
N ARG A 212 26.43 -18.90 3.32
CA ARG A 212 27.15 -20.14 2.92
C ARG A 212 27.88 -19.98 1.58
N MET A 213 27.27 -19.24 0.64
CA MET A 213 27.87 -18.93 -0.66
C MET A 213 28.91 -17.80 -0.57
N LYS A 214 29.12 -17.22 0.61
CA LYS A 214 30.06 -16.11 0.87
C LYS A 214 29.76 -14.84 0.05
N VAL A 215 28.52 -14.67 -0.41
CA VAL A 215 28.07 -13.49 -1.17
C VAL A 215 27.97 -12.26 -0.27
N THR A 216 27.46 -12.46 0.94
CA THR A 216 27.43 -11.43 1.99
C THR A 216 27.67 -12.07 3.37
N THR A 217 27.64 -11.28 4.45
CA THR A 217 27.79 -11.77 5.84
C THR A 217 26.63 -11.24 6.69
N ALA A 218 26.37 -11.88 7.82
CA ALA A 218 25.29 -11.49 8.72
C ALA A 218 25.40 -10.04 9.19
N ASP A 219 26.61 -9.57 9.52
CA ASP A 219 26.89 -8.19 9.95
C ASP A 219 26.49 -7.14 8.88
N ASN A 220 26.53 -7.52 7.61
CA ASN A 220 26.15 -6.64 6.48
C ASN A 220 24.65 -6.70 6.15
N VAL A 221 23.83 -7.39 6.95
CA VAL A 221 22.38 -7.52 6.71
C VAL A 221 21.58 -6.89 7.82
N LEU A 222 20.70 -5.97 7.44
CA LEU A 222 19.71 -5.37 8.31
C LEU A 222 18.30 -5.79 7.89
N PHE A 223 17.53 -6.39 8.79
CA PHE A 223 16.10 -6.53 8.66
C PHE A 223 15.40 -5.38 9.39
N THR A 224 14.69 -4.52 8.62
CA THR A 224 13.79 -3.55 9.23
C THR A 224 12.42 -4.18 9.37
N TYR A 225 11.80 -4.07 10.55
CA TYR A 225 10.55 -4.73 10.85
C TYR A 225 9.53 -3.79 11.50
N LYS A 226 8.28 -4.26 11.56
CA LYS A 226 7.24 -3.71 12.40
C LYS A 226 6.64 -4.84 13.23
N ALA A 227 6.73 -4.74 14.56
CA ALA A 227 6.19 -5.71 15.48
C ALA A 227 4.65 -5.81 15.37
N PRO A 228 4.04 -6.94 15.76
CA PRO A 228 2.60 -7.04 15.94
C PRO A 228 2.07 -6.02 16.94
N VAL A 229 0.85 -5.51 16.68
CA VAL A 229 0.22 -4.47 17.55
C VAL A 229 -0.08 -5.00 18.94
N HIS A 230 -0.53 -6.25 19.04
CA HIS A 230 -0.80 -6.91 20.33
C HIS A 230 0.44 -7.68 20.77
N GLN A 231 0.89 -7.40 21.98
CA GLN A 231 2.10 -8.02 22.56
C GLN A 231 1.78 -9.31 23.34
N GLU A 232 0.64 -9.94 23.03
CA GLU A 232 0.18 -11.18 23.67
C GLU A 232 -0.45 -12.13 22.65
N GLY A 233 -0.48 -13.42 23.01
CA GLY A 233 -1.12 -14.48 22.23
C GLY A 233 -0.21 -15.11 21.17
N LYS A 234 -0.73 -16.14 20.49
CA LYS A 234 0.01 -17.01 19.56
C LYS A 234 0.76 -16.28 18.45
N ILE A 235 0.24 -15.14 17.98
CA ILE A 235 0.89 -14.33 16.93
C ILE A 235 2.14 -13.66 17.49
N TYR A 236 2.07 -13.12 18.70
CA TYR A 236 3.23 -12.49 19.34
C TYR A 236 4.29 -13.53 19.72
N GLU A 237 3.89 -14.68 20.25
CA GLU A 237 4.81 -15.79 20.54
C GLU A 237 5.56 -16.28 19.28
N ALA A 238 4.85 -16.39 18.15
CA ALA A 238 5.47 -16.76 16.87
C ALA A 238 6.45 -15.69 16.38
N TYR A 239 6.07 -14.40 16.51
CA TYR A 239 6.94 -13.27 16.19
C TYR A 239 8.20 -13.27 17.05
N ASP A 240 8.05 -13.43 18.36
CA ASP A 240 9.17 -13.40 19.31
C ASP A 240 10.17 -14.51 19.00
N LYS A 241 9.70 -15.75 18.86
CA LYS A 241 10.54 -16.91 18.52
C LYS A 241 11.28 -16.76 17.20
N VAL A 242 10.60 -16.32 16.12
CA VAL A 242 11.26 -16.16 14.83
C VAL A 242 12.23 -14.99 14.82
N SER A 243 11.93 -13.92 15.57
CA SER A 243 12.83 -12.77 15.72
C SER A 243 14.10 -13.14 16.51
N GLU A 244 13.98 -14.00 17.52
CA GLU A 244 15.10 -14.55 18.27
C GLU A 244 16.03 -15.35 17.34
N GLN A 245 15.48 -16.29 16.55
CA GLN A 245 16.26 -17.08 15.57
C GLN A 245 16.98 -16.19 14.54
N ILE A 246 16.32 -15.13 14.03
CA ILE A 246 16.96 -14.19 13.11
C ILE A 246 18.12 -13.47 13.79
N LYS A 247 17.95 -13.02 15.02
CA LYS A 247 19.04 -12.36 15.80
C LYS A 247 20.19 -13.31 16.12
N GLU A 248 19.89 -14.56 16.46
CA GLU A 248 20.90 -15.59 16.72
C GLU A 248 21.76 -15.89 15.48
N SER A 249 21.24 -15.71 14.27
CA SER A 249 22.01 -15.82 13.02
C SER A 249 23.01 -14.68 12.79
N GLY A 250 23.03 -13.66 13.67
CA GLY A 250 23.87 -12.46 13.56
C GLY A 250 23.30 -11.35 12.70
N ILE A 251 22.08 -11.52 12.15
CA ILE A 251 21.40 -10.47 11.37
C ILE A 251 20.92 -9.35 12.31
N THR A 252 21.24 -8.10 11.97
CA THR A 252 20.74 -6.94 12.70
C THR A 252 19.25 -6.76 12.44
N MET A 253 18.45 -6.59 13.51
CA MET A 253 17.01 -6.29 13.42
C MET A 253 16.71 -4.93 14.03
N LEU A 254 16.09 -4.02 13.26
CA LEU A 254 15.68 -2.68 13.74
C LEU A 254 14.21 -2.42 13.41
N ASP A 255 13.48 -1.89 14.40
CA ASP A 255 12.11 -1.41 14.14
C ASP A 255 12.16 -0.30 13.07
N ILE A 256 11.19 -0.32 12.16
CA ILE A 256 11.10 0.64 11.04
C ILE A 256 10.96 2.10 11.53
N GLU A 257 10.55 2.31 12.78
CA GLU A 257 10.48 3.64 13.38
C GLU A 257 11.84 4.14 13.91
N SER A 258 12.82 3.26 14.06
CA SER A 258 14.19 3.57 14.51
C SER A 258 15.03 4.20 13.39
N LYS A 259 14.55 5.34 12.85
CA LYS A 259 15.10 6.00 11.65
C LYS A 259 16.59 6.30 11.76
N ALA A 260 17.03 6.80 12.91
CA ALA A 260 18.44 7.14 13.14
C ALA A 260 19.34 5.90 13.13
N ALA A 261 18.93 4.79 13.78
CA ALA A 261 19.68 3.55 13.79
C ALA A 261 19.77 2.89 12.40
N ILE A 262 18.68 2.94 11.61
CA ILE A 262 18.68 2.48 10.22
C ILE A 262 19.66 3.28 9.36
N ALA A 263 19.67 4.61 9.53
CA ALA A 263 20.58 5.48 8.81
C ALA A 263 22.04 5.26 9.24
N GLU A 264 22.29 4.99 10.52
CA GLU A 264 23.61 4.68 11.03
C GLU A 264 24.15 3.37 10.44
N PHE A 265 23.35 2.30 10.43
CA PHE A 265 23.70 1.07 9.72
C PHE A 265 24.06 1.35 8.26
N ALA A 266 23.23 2.13 7.56
CA ALA A 266 23.45 2.45 6.14
C ALA A 266 24.68 3.34 5.87
N LYS A 267 25.19 4.07 6.87
CA LYS A 267 26.44 4.84 6.77
C LYS A 267 27.68 4.00 6.99
N GLN A 268 27.60 3.05 7.93
CA GLN A 268 28.72 2.18 8.31
C GLN A 268 29.08 1.15 7.22
N HIS A 269 28.09 0.77 6.45
CA HIS A 269 28.18 -0.20 5.37
C HIS A 269 28.01 0.45 4.00
#